data_2b58dc71e62cf34474bd8120b5b7e904
#
_entry.id   2b58dc71e62cf34474bd8120b5b7e904
#
_cell.length_a   1.000
_cell.length_b   1.000
_cell.length_c   1.000
_cell.angle_alpha   90.00
_cell.angle_beta   90.00
_cell.angle_gamma   90.00
#
_symmetry.space_group_name_H-M   'P 1'
#
loop_
_entity.id
_entity.type
_entity.pdbx_description
1 polymer ?
#
loop_
_entity_poly.entity_id
_entity_poly.type
_entity_poly.pdbx_seq_one_letter_code
_entity_poly.pdbx_strand_id
1 'polypeptide(L)'
;MELNLPKGFSYVVAAVVIGVVATFGIHRYITAKTRVPTVVTAPVAVATSDVAPGTALTAEMAKIASWPKELIPAQAVTSLSQLHGRVAMMPIAQGEPILNRKLAPEGTAAGLSGLLDLNKRALTVRVDDVSGVAGFIHPGNRVDVLADIKVPDGKEHVSKTILQNILVLTAGQVWEQKGDNKPVVVNTVTLELEPDQAEILNLASNEGKIRLSLRNFRNMGTVETEGVATSQIIDGGARKKVAEAPTQKDERTVEVIKGLERTKTTL
;
A
#
# COMPACT_ATOMS: atom_id res chain seq x y z
N MET A 1 44.41 -79.21 -21.12
CA MET A 1 44.90 -78.45 -19.92
C MET A 1 43.72 -78.14 -19.04
N GLU A 2 43.38 -79.09 -18.14
CA GLU A 2 42.25 -78.93 -17.23
C GLU A 2 42.71 -77.99 -16.09
N LEU A 3 42.14 -76.84 -16.00
CA LEU A 3 42.35 -75.91 -14.87
C LEU A 3 41.64 -76.49 -13.64
N ASN A 4 42.39 -77.22 -12.84
CA ASN A 4 41.89 -77.71 -11.52
C ASN A 4 41.85 -76.52 -10.51
N LEU A 5 40.79 -75.74 -10.62
CA LEU A 5 40.56 -74.63 -9.69
C LEU A 5 40.22 -75.14 -8.31
N PRO A 6 40.91 -74.68 -7.23
CA PRO A 6 40.64 -75.10 -5.86
C PRO A 6 39.21 -74.73 -5.51
N LYS A 7 38.51 -75.65 -4.78
CA LYS A 7 37.06 -75.47 -4.39
C LYS A 7 36.79 -74.12 -3.71
N GLY A 8 37.80 -73.46 -3.09
CA GLY A 8 37.69 -72.14 -2.51
C GLY A 8 37.54 -71.00 -3.54
N PHE A 9 38.04 -71.18 -4.76
CA PHE A 9 37.99 -70.11 -5.80
C PHE A 9 36.56 -69.82 -6.25
N SER A 10 35.68 -70.84 -6.31
CA SER A 10 34.28 -70.70 -6.68
C SER A 10 33.50 -69.86 -5.66
N TYR A 11 33.80 -69.96 -4.36
CA TYR A 11 33.19 -69.12 -3.35
C TYR A 11 33.62 -67.65 -3.43
N VAL A 12 34.87 -67.40 -3.75
CA VAL A 12 35.39 -66.06 -3.94
C VAL A 12 34.71 -65.39 -5.16
N VAL A 13 34.62 -66.13 -6.27
CA VAL A 13 33.92 -65.62 -7.45
C VAL A 13 32.44 -65.36 -7.18
N ALA A 14 31.76 -66.27 -6.48
CA ALA A 14 30.37 -66.07 -6.08
C ALA A 14 30.19 -64.82 -5.20
N ALA A 15 31.06 -64.62 -4.20
CA ALA A 15 31.03 -63.46 -3.32
C ALA A 15 31.23 -62.13 -4.10
N VAL A 16 32.16 -62.13 -5.05
CA VAL A 16 32.39 -60.94 -5.92
C VAL A 16 31.18 -60.64 -6.81
N VAL A 17 30.57 -61.68 -7.40
CA VAL A 17 29.38 -61.51 -8.23
C VAL A 17 28.19 -60.98 -7.38
N ILE A 18 28.00 -61.54 -6.20
CA ILE A 18 26.94 -61.00 -5.27
C ILE A 18 27.22 -59.56 -4.89
N GLY A 19 28.47 -59.20 -4.56
CA GLY A 19 28.87 -57.84 -4.25
C GLY A 19 28.61 -56.86 -5.38
N VAL A 20 28.94 -57.24 -6.62
CA VAL A 20 28.67 -56.39 -7.80
C VAL A 20 27.16 -56.24 -8.04
N VAL A 21 26.40 -57.33 -7.95
CA VAL A 21 24.92 -57.27 -8.11
C VAL A 21 24.30 -56.43 -7.04
N ALA A 22 24.72 -56.57 -5.78
CA ALA A 22 24.23 -55.74 -4.67
C ALA A 22 24.56 -54.27 -4.87
N THR A 23 25.80 -53.95 -5.21
CA THR A 23 26.26 -52.56 -5.48
C THR A 23 25.47 -51.96 -6.66
N PHE A 24 25.28 -52.69 -7.74
CA PHE A 24 24.52 -52.23 -8.87
C PHE A 24 23.02 -52.06 -8.53
N GLY A 25 22.44 -52.95 -7.74
CA GLY A 25 21.08 -52.87 -7.25
C GLY A 25 20.86 -51.64 -6.35
N ILE A 26 21.78 -51.40 -5.39
CA ILE A 26 21.74 -50.25 -4.50
C ILE A 26 21.94 -48.93 -5.31
N HIS A 27 22.89 -48.90 -6.21
CA HIS A 27 23.12 -47.75 -7.07
C HIS A 27 21.88 -47.40 -7.92
N ARG A 28 21.26 -48.40 -8.53
CA ARG A 28 20.03 -48.19 -9.31
C ARG A 28 18.84 -47.78 -8.43
N TYR A 29 18.74 -48.34 -7.23
CA TYR A 29 17.69 -47.98 -6.25
C TYR A 29 17.87 -46.50 -5.80
N ILE A 30 19.07 -46.11 -5.45
CA ILE A 30 19.37 -44.72 -5.04
C ILE A 30 19.10 -43.76 -6.19
N THR A 31 19.60 -44.01 -7.39
CA THR A 31 19.37 -43.17 -8.56
C THR A 31 17.91 -43.07 -8.98
N ALA A 32 17.13 -44.15 -8.82
CA ALA A 32 15.69 -44.13 -9.07
C ALA A 32 14.90 -43.32 -8.04
N LYS A 33 15.30 -43.36 -6.76
CA LYS A 33 14.67 -42.60 -5.69
C LYS A 33 15.17 -41.15 -5.57
N THR A 34 16.40 -40.84 -6.02
CA THR A 34 16.99 -39.49 -5.97
C THR A 34 16.73 -38.70 -7.26
N ARG A 35 15.83 -39.14 -8.11
CA ARG A 35 15.35 -38.30 -9.20
C ARG A 35 14.64 -37.12 -8.60
N VAL A 36 15.38 -36.02 -8.41
CA VAL A 36 14.80 -34.70 -8.08
C VAL A 36 13.76 -34.42 -9.18
N PRO A 37 12.48 -34.24 -8.85
CA PRO A 37 11.49 -33.89 -9.88
C PRO A 37 12.00 -32.65 -10.61
N THR A 38 12.11 -32.73 -11.92
CA THR A 38 12.53 -31.58 -12.75
C THR A 38 11.44 -30.51 -12.57
N VAL A 39 11.71 -29.52 -11.74
CA VAL A 39 10.79 -28.42 -11.53
C VAL A 39 10.72 -27.64 -12.84
N VAL A 40 9.57 -27.65 -13.48
CA VAL A 40 9.33 -26.85 -14.69
C VAL A 40 9.36 -25.39 -14.28
N THR A 41 10.36 -24.64 -14.75
CA THR A 41 10.48 -23.21 -14.48
C THR A 41 9.98 -22.40 -15.66
N ALA A 42 9.53 -21.17 -15.40
CA ALA A 42 9.19 -20.19 -16.41
C ALA A 42 9.83 -18.83 -16.07
N PRO A 43 10.09 -17.98 -17.08
CA PRO A 43 10.69 -16.68 -16.87
C PRO A 43 9.70 -15.74 -16.17
N VAL A 44 10.18 -14.97 -15.18
CA VAL A 44 9.43 -13.94 -14.46
C VAL A 44 10.36 -12.73 -14.31
N ALA A 45 9.83 -11.55 -14.58
CA ALA A 45 10.52 -10.30 -14.30
C ALA A 45 10.50 -9.99 -12.80
N VAL A 46 11.67 -9.76 -12.23
CA VAL A 46 11.91 -9.52 -10.81
C VAL A 46 12.62 -8.19 -10.64
N ALA A 47 12.23 -7.39 -9.64
CA ALA A 47 12.88 -6.11 -9.36
C ALA A 47 14.32 -6.33 -8.86
N THR A 48 15.26 -5.53 -9.36
CA THR A 48 16.68 -5.54 -8.94
C THR A 48 16.95 -4.61 -7.75
N SER A 49 16.08 -3.61 -7.54
CA SER A 49 16.11 -2.64 -6.45
C SER A 49 14.69 -2.30 -6.03
N ASP A 50 14.55 -1.60 -4.91
CA ASP A 50 13.25 -1.07 -4.49
C ASP A 50 12.77 -0.01 -5.49
N VAL A 51 11.50 -0.11 -5.90
CA VAL A 51 10.85 0.82 -6.83
C VAL A 51 9.74 1.54 -6.10
N ALA A 52 9.86 2.86 -5.99
CA ALA A 52 8.84 3.70 -5.39
C ALA A 52 7.65 3.93 -6.37
N PRO A 53 6.44 4.18 -5.85
CA PRO A 53 5.30 4.59 -6.67
C PRO A 53 5.62 5.85 -7.49
N GLY A 54 5.09 5.93 -8.71
CA GLY A 54 5.38 7.03 -9.66
C GLY A 54 6.69 6.88 -10.44
N THR A 55 7.51 5.87 -10.13
CA THR A 55 8.78 5.64 -10.83
C THR A 55 8.54 4.91 -12.15
N ALA A 56 9.10 5.43 -13.25
CA ALA A 56 9.16 4.71 -14.52
C ALA A 56 10.20 3.58 -14.43
N LEU A 57 9.80 2.38 -14.77
CA LEU A 57 10.66 1.21 -14.82
C LEU A 57 11.65 1.31 -15.97
N THR A 58 12.93 1.15 -15.65
CA THR A 58 14.02 1.01 -16.64
C THR A 58 14.46 -0.44 -16.76
N ALA A 59 15.18 -0.77 -17.83
CA ALA A 59 15.70 -2.12 -18.04
C ALA A 59 16.65 -2.58 -16.92
N GLU A 60 17.30 -1.65 -16.21
CA GLU A 60 18.24 -1.93 -15.13
C GLU A 60 17.53 -2.27 -13.81
N MET A 61 16.28 -1.80 -13.64
CA MET A 61 15.47 -2.02 -12.44
C MET A 61 14.79 -3.39 -12.40
N ALA A 62 14.93 -4.18 -13.46
CA ALA A 62 14.33 -5.51 -13.53
C ALA A 62 15.28 -6.52 -14.19
N LYS A 63 15.16 -7.78 -13.80
CA LYS A 63 15.85 -8.92 -14.42
C LYS A 63 14.90 -10.09 -14.60
N ILE A 64 15.19 -10.95 -15.56
CA ILE A 64 14.45 -12.20 -15.69
C ILE A 64 15.05 -13.25 -14.75
N ALA A 65 14.20 -13.84 -13.92
CA ALA A 65 14.52 -14.96 -13.06
C ALA A 65 13.68 -16.17 -13.45
N SER A 66 14.25 -17.38 -13.30
CA SER A 66 13.55 -18.64 -13.54
C SER A 66 12.80 -19.05 -12.27
N TRP A 67 11.48 -19.06 -12.31
CA TRP A 67 10.63 -19.44 -11.19
C TRP A 67 9.90 -20.75 -11.45
N PRO A 68 9.66 -21.59 -10.41
CA PRO A 68 8.78 -22.73 -10.54
C PRO A 68 7.41 -22.32 -11.08
N LYS A 69 6.97 -22.94 -12.17
CA LYS A 69 5.72 -22.53 -12.86
C LYS A 69 4.50 -22.51 -11.94
N GLU A 70 4.46 -23.40 -10.95
CA GLU A 70 3.38 -23.50 -9.97
C GLU A 70 3.34 -22.37 -8.95
N LEU A 71 4.48 -21.68 -8.75
CA LEU A 71 4.63 -20.57 -7.79
C LEU A 71 4.56 -19.20 -8.44
N ILE A 72 4.36 -19.12 -9.77
CA ILE A 72 4.29 -17.84 -10.46
C ILE A 72 2.96 -17.16 -10.13
N PRO A 73 2.99 -15.95 -9.55
CA PRO A 73 1.78 -15.20 -9.26
C PRO A 73 0.99 -14.90 -10.54
N ALA A 74 -0.32 -14.86 -10.43
CA ALA A 74 -1.18 -14.41 -11.53
C ALA A 74 -0.78 -13.00 -11.99
N GLN A 75 -0.76 -12.77 -13.31
CA GLN A 75 -0.37 -11.48 -13.91
C GLN A 75 1.11 -11.08 -13.71
N ALA A 76 1.99 -12.02 -13.40
CA ALA A 76 3.42 -11.76 -13.38
C ALA A 76 3.91 -11.40 -14.80
N VAL A 77 4.74 -10.37 -14.88
CA VAL A 77 5.39 -9.97 -16.14
C VAL A 77 6.48 -10.96 -16.48
N THR A 78 6.50 -11.44 -17.71
CA THR A 78 7.43 -12.50 -18.15
C THR A 78 8.54 -11.99 -19.07
N SER A 79 8.47 -10.74 -19.51
CA SER A 79 9.43 -10.14 -20.42
C SER A 79 9.79 -8.71 -20.01
N LEU A 80 11.07 -8.34 -20.11
CA LEU A 80 11.52 -6.96 -19.85
C LEU A 80 10.95 -5.95 -20.84
N SER A 81 10.62 -6.36 -22.05
CA SER A 81 10.01 -5.47 -23.06
C SER A 81 8.66 -4.92 -22.61
N GLN A 82 7.91 -5.68 -21.81
CA GLN A 82 6.61 -5.26 -21.25
C GLN A 82 6.75 -4.24 -20.11
N LEU A 83 7.96 -4.03 -19.60
CA LEU A 83 8.23 -3.11 -18.49
C LEU A 83 8.74 -1.75 -18.96
N HIS A 84 9.24 -1.66 -20.20
CA HIS A 84 9.86 -0.43 -20.67
C HIS A 84 8.89 0.74 -20.66
N GLY A 85 9.22 1.77 -19.87
CA GLY A 85 8.39 2.98 -19.74
C GLY A 85 7.11 2.79 -18.93
N ARG A 86 6.86 1.61 -18.33
CA ARG A 86 5.74 1.39 -17.40
C ARG A 86 6.02 2.06 -16.07
N VAL A 87 5.02 2.63 -15.45
CA VAL A 87 5.14 3.33 -14.16
C VAL A 87 4.59 2.45 -13.05
N ALA A 88 5.34 2.36 -11.94
CA ALA A 88 4.87 1.67 -10.74
C ALA A 88 3.79 2.49 -10.04
N MET A 89 2.61 1.93 -9.82
CA MET A 89 1.54 2.54 -9.00
C MET A 89 1.67 2.20 -7.52
N MET A 90 2.32 1.08 -7.23
CA MET A 90 2.50 0.56 -5.86
C MET A 90 3.98 0.28 -5.63
N PRO A 91 4.47 0.32 -4.37
CA PRO A 91 5.85 -0.02 -4.07
C PRO A 91 6.15 -1.47 -4.49
N ILE A 92 7.31 -1.68 -5.07
CA ILE A 92 7.84 -3.00 -5.46
C ILE A 92 9.17 -3.17 -4.76
N ALA A 93 9.29 -4.20 -3.92
CA ALA A 93 10.50 -4.47 -3.17
C ALA A 93 11.55 -5.16 -4.05
N GLN A 94 12.83 -5.00 -3.72
CA GLN A 94 13.92 -5.74 -4.35
C GLN A 94 13.67 -7.25 -4.25
N GLY A 95 13.82 -7.97 -5.36
CA GLY A 95 13.58 -9.42 -5.43
C GLY A 95 12.12 -9.81 -5.62
N GLU A 96 11.19 -8.86 -5.60
CA GLU A 96 9.77 -9.13 -5.80
C GLU A 96 9.44 -9.34 -7.29
N PRO A 97 8.57 -10.31 -7.64
CA PRO A 97 8.02 -10.46 -8.98
C PRO A 97 7.20 -9.24 -9.39
N ILE A 98 7.47 -8.69 -10.55
CA ILE A 98 6.75 -7.54 -11.06
C ILE A 98 5.40 -8.01 -11.62
N LEU A 99 4.31 -7.48 -11.07
CA LEU A 99 2.94 -7.82 -11.46
C LEU A 99 2.31 -6.68 -12.24
N ASN A 100 1.55 -7.01 -13.30
CA ASN A 100 0.85 -6.02 -14.10
C ASN A 100 -0.11 -5.14 -13.27
N ARG A 101 -0.74 -5.69 -12.23
CA ARG A 101 -1.62 -4.94 -11.32
C ARG A 101 -0.92 -3.86 -10.49
N LYS A 102 0.42 -3.93 -10.35
CA LYS A 102 1.23 -2.91 -9.68
C LYS A 102 1.72 -1.82 -10.63
N LEU A 103 1.45 -1.97 -11.91
CA LEU A 103 1.88 -1.05 -12.95
C LEU A 103 0.71 -0.22 -13.48
N ALA A 104 0.95 1.04 -13.73
CA ALA A 104 0.00 1.93 -14.40
C ALA A 104 -0.31 1.43 -15.83
N PRO A 105 -1.41 1.84 -16.44
CA PRO A 105 -1.68 1.60 -17.85
C PRO A 105 -0.52 2.06 -18.73
N GLU A 106 -0.38 1.46 -19.90
CA GLU A 106 0.64 1.87 -20.88
C GLU A 106 0.45 3.34 -21.29
N GLY A 107 1.54 4.06 -21.47
CA GLY A 107 1.51 5.48 -21.82
C GLY A 107 1.29 6.43 -20.64
N THR A 108 1.19 5.92 -19.40
CA THR A 108 1.12 6.78 -18.21
C THR A 108 2.46 7.50 -17.99
N ALA A 109 2.41 8.81 -17.80
CA ALA A 109 3.59 9.60 -17.50
C ALA A 109 4.19 9.25 -16.12
N ALA A 110 5.50 9.25 -16.02
CA ALA A 110 6.19 9.08 -14.73
C ALA A 110 5.94 10.28 -13.80
N GLY A 111 6.06 10.02 -12.51
CA GLY A 111 5.89 11.04 -11.48
C GLY A 111 4.48 11.05 -10.87
N LEU A 112 4.19 12.10 -10.13
CA LEU A 112 2.97 12.24 -9.35
C LEU A 112 1.69 12.23 -10.21
N SER A 113 1.77 12.77 -11.42
CA SER A 113 0.64 12.79 -12.37
C SER A 113 0.16 11.39 -12.78
N GLY A 114 1.06 10.40 -12.78
CA GLY A 114 0.71 9.01 -13.06
C GLY A 114 0.03 8.28 -11.92
N LEU A 115 0.07 8.84 -10.72
CA LEU A 115 -0.58 8.29 -9.53
C LEU A 115 -1.96 8.86 -9.27
N LEU A 116 -2.31 9.97 -9.95
CA LEU A 116 -3.59 10.65 -9.78
C LEU A 116 -4.73 9.89 -10.46
N ASP A 117 -5.87 9.83 -9.81
CA ASP A 117 -7.11 9.44 -10.45
C ASP A 117 -7.48 10.42 -11.58
N LEU A 118 -8.19 9.93 -12.63
CA LEU A 118 -8.45 10.65 -13.88
C LEU A 118 -9.02 12.07 -13.69
N ASN A 119 -9.86 12.28 -12.69
CA ASN A 119 -10.53 13.56 -12.45
C ASN A 119 -9.96 14.32 -11.25
N LYS A 120 -8.87 13.84 -10.67
CA LYS A 120 -8.24 14.45 -9.50
C LYS A 120 -7.09 15.40 -9.86
N ARG A 121 -6.73 16.22 -8.90
CA ARG A 121 -5.63 17.18 -8.96
C ARG A 121 -4.73 16.98 -7.74
N ALA A 122 -3.43 17.17 -7.92
CA ALA A 122 -2.46 17.25 -6.83
C ALA A 122 -2.23 18.73 -6.48
N LEU A 123 -2.50 19.10 -5.25
CA LEU A 123 -2.17 20.42 -4.72
C LEU A 123 -1.27 20.29 -3.51
N THR A 124 -0.14 21.00 -3.53
CA THR A 124 0.80 21.04 -2.40
C THR A 124 0.51 22.26 -1.53
N VAL A 125 0.34 22.01 -0.24
CA VAL A 125 0.15 23.07 0.75
C VAL A 125 1.23 23.00 1.81
N ARG A 126 1.55 24.19 2.37
CA ARG A 126 2.38 24.30 3.58
C ARG A 126 1.53 23.95 4.79
N VAL A 127 2.11 23.20 5.69
CA VAL A 127 1.45 22.84 6.95
C VAL A 127 2.30 23.29 8.12
N ASP A 128 1.64 23.81 9.16
CA ASP A 128 2.31 24.32 10.35
C ASP A 128 2.89 23.15 11.18
N ASP A 129 4.15 23.27 11.60
CA ASP A 129 4.87 22.26 12.39
C ASP A 129 4.21 21.95 13.73
N VAL A 130 3.46 22.92 14.26
CA VAL A 130 2.90 22.85 15.62
C VAL A 130 1.65 21.96 15.73
N SER A 131 1.09 21.55 14.63
CA SER A 131 -0.18 20.79 14.65
C SER A 131 -0.05 19.33 15.10
N GLY A 132 1.07 18.94 15.71
CA GLY A 132 1.23 17.63 16.39
C GLY A 132 1.20 16.39 15.49
N VAL A 133 0.76 16.54 14.25
CA VAL A 133 0.56 15.43 13.28
C VAL A 133 1.60 15.47 12.16
N ALA A 134 2.40 16.55 12.06
CA ALA A 134 3.32 16.76 10.96
C ALA A 134 4.32 15.62 10.72
N GLY A 135 4.79 14.96 11.77
CA GLY A 135 5.67 13.80 11.67
C GLY A 135 4.98 12.46 11.42
N PHE A 136 3.66 12.38 11.55
CA PHE A 136 2.89 11.14 11.41
C PHE A 136 2.07 11.05 10.13
N ILE A 137 2.03 12.13 9.35
CA ILE A 137 1.33 12.12 8.06
C ILE A 137 2.24 11.48 7.03
N HIS A 138 1.82 10.32 6.55
CA HIS A 138 2.52 9.55 5.51
C HIS A 138 1.71 9.47 4.23
N PRO A 139 2.35 9.28 3.07
CA PRO A 139 1.66 8.93 1.84
C PRO A 139 0.69 7.76 2.04
N GLY A 140 -0.51 7.88 1.49
CA GLY A 140 -1.60 6.90 1.67
C GLY A 140 -2.50 7.16 2.88
N ASN A 141 -2.14 8.08 3.79
CA ASN A 141 -3.04 8.48 4.87
C ASN A 141 -4.19 9.34 4.33
N ARG A 142 -5.28 9.41 5.10
CA ARG A 142 -6.39 10.32 4.86
C ARG A 142 -6.48 11.37 5.96
N VAL A 143 -6.72 12.60 5.54
CA VAL A 143 -6.76 13.76 6.44
C VAL A 143 -8.00 14.59 6.21
N ASP A 144 -8.40 15.33 7.23
CA ASP A 144 -9.32 16.44 7.11
C ASP A 144 -8.53 17.74 7.14
N VAL A 145 -8.95 18.70 6.32
CA VAL A 145 -8.30 20.01 6.19
C VAL A 145 -9.11 21.02 6.98
N LEU A 146 -8.44 21.64 7.96
CA LEU A 146 -8.97 22.74 8.73
C LEU A 146 -8.32 24.03 8.23
N ALA A 147 -9.14 25.06 8.03
CA ALA A 147 -8.68 26.42 7.75
C ALA A 147 -8.97 27.33 8.93
N ASP A 148 -7.97 28.09 9.35
CA ASP A 148 -8.08 29.13 10.34
C ASP A 148 -7.99 30.48 9.61
N ILE A 149 -9.16 31.10 9.39
CA ILE A 149 -9.31 32.29 8.54
C ILE A 149 -9.70 33.48 9.42
N LYS A 150 -9.07 34.61 9.18
CA LYS A 150 -9.40 35.85 9.83
C LYS A 150 -10.59 36.49 9.11
N VAL A 151 -11.66 36.83 9.88
CA VAL A 151 -12.81 37.51 9.32
C VAL A 151 -12.45 38.92 8.87
N PRO A 152 -13.06 39.46 7.79
CA PRO A 152 -12.71 40.78 7.23
C PRO A 152 -12.73 41.95 8.23
N ASP A 153 -13.56 41.90 9.25
CA ASP A 153 -13.62 42.89 10.33
C ASP A 153 -12.39 42.91 11.25
N GLY A 154 -11.47 41.96 11.05
CA GLY A 154 -10.15 41.92 11.69
C GLY A 154 -10.14 41.53 13.17
N LYS A 155 -11.30 41.32 13.80
CA LYS A 155 -11.45 41.08 15.24
C LYS A 155 -11.61 39.59 15.61
N GLU A 156 -11.96 38.76 14.66
CA GLU A 156 -12.32 37.37 14.93
C GLU A 156 -11.63 36.41 13.98
N HIS A 157 -11.26 35.25 14.49
CA HIS A 157 -10.79 34.11 13.69
C HIS A 157 -11.86 33.02 13.72
N VAL A 158 -12.04 32.37 12.59
CA VAL A 158 -12.93 31.22 12.44
C VAL A 158 -12.13 30.03 11.99
N SER A 159 -12.19 28.96 12.78
CA SER A 159 -11.62 27.68 12.43
C SER A 159 -12.72 26.74 11.95
N LYS A 160 -12.58 26.23 10.73
CA LYS A 160 -13.58 25.33 10.12
C LYS A 160 -12.90 24.21 9.35
N THR A 161 -13.50 23.01 9.40
CA THR A 161 -13.13 21.93 8.49
C THR A 161 -13.68 22.23 7.12
N ILE A 162 -12.82 22.47 6.16
CA ILE A 162 -13.17 22.87 4.79
C ILE A 162 -13.22 21.68 3.84
N LEU A 163 -12.36 20.68 4.05
CA LEU A 163 -12.32 19.44 3.28
C LEU A 163 -12.17 18.26 4.20
N GLN A 164 -12.76 17.13 3.81
CA GLN A 164 -12.72 15.92 4.60
C GLN A 164 -12.34 14.71 3.75
N ASN A 165 -11.70 13.72 4.39
CA ASN A 165 -11.35 12.44 3.78
C ASN A 165 -10.42 12.56 2.56
N ILE A 166 -9.46 13.47 2.61
CA ILE A 166 -8.53 13.78 1.52
C ILE A 166 -7.33 12.85 1.59
N LEU A 167 -6.94 12.27 0.46
CA LEU A 167 -5.78 11.38 0.35
C LEU A 167 -4.49 12.19 0.30
N VAL A 168 -3.51 11.79 1.11
CA VAL A 168 -2.14 12.32 1.08
C VAL A 168 -1.33 11.55 0.04
N LEU A 169 -0.84 12.25 -0.97
CA LEU A 169 0.03 11.68 -2.00
C LEU A 169 1.50 11.69 -1.58
N THR A 170 1.96 12.81 -1.06
CA THR A 170 3.32 12.97 -0.54
C THR A 170 3.34 13.85 0.69
N ALA A 171 4.28 13.60 1.58
CA ALA A 171 4.61 14.47 2.70
C ALA A 171 6.13 14.64 2.71
N GLY A 172 6.60 15.86 2.88
CA GLY A 172 8.03 16.16 2.81
C GLY A 172 8.39 17.51 3.40
N GLN A 173 9.67 17.78 3.39
CA GLN A 173 10.25 19.03 3.84
C GLN A 173 10.91 19.74 2.66
N VAL A 174 10.65 21.03 2.53
CA VAL A 174 11.28 21.89 1.52
C VAL A 174 12.14 22.94 2.22
N TRP A 175 13.34 23.15 1.72
CA TRP A 175 14.24 24.21 2.20
C TRP A 175 13.89 25.50 1.47
N GLU A 176 13.43 26.51 2.20
CA GLU A 176 13.22 27.85 1.65
C GLU A 176 14.28 28.83 2.16
N GLN A 177 14.82 29.68 1.26
CA GLN A 177 15.64 30.82 1.64
C GLN A 177 14.71 31.99 1.93
N LYS A 178 14.62 32.38 3.19
CA LYS A 178 13.92 33.60 3.60
C LYS A 178 14.95 34.73 3.76
N GLY A 179 14.65 35.92 3.28
CA GLY A 179 15.44 37.13 3.10
C GLY A 179 16.76 37.39 3.87
N ASP A 180 17.02 36.67 4.97
CA ASP A 180 18.25 36.76 5.77
C ASP A 180 19.27 35.63 5.48
N ASN A 181 19.17 34.97 4.33
CA ASN A 181 20.06 33.86 3.91
C ASN A 181 20.11 32.64 4.85
N LYS A 182 19.18 32.54 5.80
CA LYS A 182 19.06 31.31 6.64
C LYS A 182 18.04 30.36 6.02
N PRO A 183 18.45 29.14 5.71
CA PRO A 183 17.50 28.14 5.21
C PRO A 183 16.48 27.79 6.31
N VAL A 184 15.19 27.87 5.97
CA VAL A 184 14.09 27.47 6.84
C VAL A 184 13.48 26.19 6.26
N VAL A 185 13.32 25.19 7.10
CA VAL A 185 12.63 23.95 6.73
C VAL A 185 11.13 24.21 6.81
N VAL A 186 10.43 23.96 5.71
CA VAL A 186 8.97 24.09 5.64
C VAL A 186 8.37 22.71 5.34
N ASN A 187 7.46 22.28 6.19
CA ASN A 187 6.73 21.05 5.94
C ASN A 187 5.66 21.28 4.87
N THR A 188 5.64 20.39 3.89
CA THR A 188 4.68 20.43 2.79
C THR A 188 3.98 19.09 2.67
N VAL A 189 2.70 19.14 2.32
CA VAL A 189 1.89 17.95 2.04
C VAL A 189 1.18 18.14 0.71
N THR A 190 1.26 17.13 -0.14
CA THR A 190 0.54 17.12 -1.42
C THR A 190 -0.71 16.27 -1.27
N LEU A 191 -1.84 16.86 -1.56
CA LEU A 191 -3.17 16.29 -1.41
C LEU A 191 -3.78 15.97 -2.77
N GLU A 192 -4.54 14.89 -2.85
CA GLU A 192 -5.34 14.52 -4.01
C GLU A 192 -6.76 15.09 -3.85
N LEU A 193 -7.16 15.95 -4.77
CA LEU A 193 -8.37 16.76 -4.67
C LEU A 193 -9.19 16.70 -5.95
N GLU A 194 -10.49 16.90 -5.83
CA GLU A 194 -11.34 17.28 -6.96
C GLU A 194 -11.05 18.74 -7.35
N PRO A 195 -11.36 19.15 -8.59
CA PRO A 195 -11.06 20.53 -9.04
C PRO A 195 -11.64 21.62 -8.14
N ASP A 196 -12.91 21.48 -7.74
CA ASP A 196 -13.60 22.38 -6.81
C ASP A 196 -12.96 22.42 -5.41
N GLN A 197 -12.56 21.24 -4.90
CA GLN A 197 -11.82 21.13 -3.65
C GLN A 197 -10.46 21.83 -3.71
N ALA A 198 -9.79 21.74 -4.86
CA ALA A 198 -8.51 22.41 -5.08
C ALA A 198 -8.67 23.94 -5.06
N GLU A 199 -9.76 24.48 -5.63
CA GLU A 199 -10.07 25.92 -5.58
C GLU A 199 -10.31 26.40 -4.13
N ILE A 200 -11.12 25.64 -3.37
CA ILE A 200 -11.38 25.92 -1.95
C ILE A 200 -10.08 25.93 -1.15
N LEU A 201 -9.25 24.91 -1.33
CA LEU A 201 -7.99 24.79 -0.59
C LEU A 201 -7.01 25.89 -0.97
N ASN A 202 -6.91 26.23 -2.24
CA ASN A 202 -6.04 27.30 -2.72
C ASN A 202 -6.44 28.66 -2.10
N LEU A 203 -7.74 28.99 -2.11
CA LEU A 203 -8.22 30.21 -1.49
C LEU A 203 -7.93 30.22 0.02
N ALA A 204 -8.28 29.12 0.72
CA ALA A 204 -8.07 29.02 2.16
C ALA A 204 -6.59 29.12 2.55
N SER A 205 -5.68 28.58 1.74
CA SER A 205 -4.23 28.62 2.00
C SER A 205 -3.65 30.03 1.84
N ASN A 206 -4.27 30.89 1.03
CA ASN A 206 -3.85 32.28 0.84
C ASN A 206 -4.43 33.21 1.91
N GLU A 207 -5.66 32.95 2.36
CA GLU A 207 -6.38 33.82 3.31
C GLU A 207 -6.13 33.43 4.78
N GLY A 208 -5.63 32.23 5.05
CA GLY A 208 -5.49 31.73 6.41
C GLY A 208 -4.37 30.72 6.60
N LYS A 209 -4.43 30.03 7.73
CA LYS A 209 -3.52 28.93 8.06
C LYS A 209 -4.21 27.61 7.84
N ILE A 210 -3.52 26.70 7.15
CA ILE A 210 -4.02 25.34 6.92
C ILE A 210 -3.45 24.40 7.98
N ARG A 211 -4.33 23.58 8.56
CA ARG A 211 -3.97 22.49 9.47
C ARG A 211 -4.57 21.20 8.97
N LEU A 212 -3.85 20.11 9.18
CA LEU A 212 -4.30 18.78 8.80
C LEU A 212 -4.63 17.97 10.06
N SER A 213 -5.77 17.32 10.05
CA SER A 213 -6.20 16.36 11.08
C SER A 213 -6.16 14.96 10.49
N LEU A 214 -5.35 14.08 11.08
CA LEU A 214 -5.23 12.69 10.63
C LEU A 214 -6.50 11.90 10.95
N ARG A 215 -7.06 11.24 9.96
CA ARG A 215 -8.24 10.38 10.12
C ARG A 215 -7.87 8.96 10.50
N ASN A 216 -8.77 8.33 11.24
CA ASN A 216 -8.72 6.87 11.36
C ASN A 216 -9.01 6.24 9.99
N PHE A 217 -8.21 5.25 9.59
CA PHE A 217 -8.30 4.59 8.28
C PHE A 217 -9.66 3.90 8.00
N ARG A 218 -10.43 3.59 9.04
CA ARG A 218 -11.78 3.00 8.91
C ARG A 218 -12.87 4.04 8.78
N ASN A 219 -12.60 5.30 9.10
CA ASN A 219 -13.61 6.35 9.08
C ASN A 219 -13.67 7.01 7.69
N MET A 220 -14.63 6.62 6.87
CA MET A 220 -14.88 7.17 5.54
C MET A 220 -16.05 8.18 5.52
N GLY A 221 -16.77 8.34 6.61
CA GLY A 221 -17.93 9.25 6.70
C GLY A 221 -17.52 10.72 6.76
N THR A 222 -18.37 11.60 6.28
CA THR A 222 -18.25 13.06 6.42
C THR A 222 -19.19 13.57 7.48
N VAL A 223 -18.77 14.59 8.22
CA VAL A 223 -19.58 15.22 9.27
C VAL A 223 -19.67 16.71 8.98
N GLU A 224 -20.87 17.25 8.95
CA GLU A 224 -21.04 18.69 8.83
C GLU A 224 -20.63 19.38 10.15
N THR A 225 -19.74 20.39 10.03
CA THR A 225 -19.31 21.22 11.14
C THR A 225 -19.60 22.68 10.82
N GLU A 226 -20.19 23.38 11.77
CA GLU A 226 -20.49 24.83 11.61
C GLU A 226 -19.20 25.68 11.66
N GLY A 227 -18.11 25.12 12.19
CA GLY A 227 -16.89 25.85 12.52
C GLY A 227 -16.98 26.48 13.92
N VAL A 228 -15.88 27.05 14.38
CA VAL A 228 -15.78 27.68 15.71
C VAL A 228 -15.12 29.06 15.57
N ALA A 229 -15.79 30.06 16.08
CA ALA A 229 -15.26 31.42 16.15
C ALA A 229 -14.53 31.66 17.47
N THR A 230 -13.59 32.63 17.50
CA THR A 230 -12.81 32.98 18.70
C THR A 230 -13.70 33.39 19.86
N SER A 231 -14.76 34.15 19.62
CA SER A 231 -15.78 34.54 20.64
C SER A 231 -16.38 33.33 21.34
N GLN A 232 -16.72 32.28 20.59
CA GLN A 232 -17.32 31.07 21.16
C GLN A 232 -16.37 30.30 22.10
N ILE A 233 -15.07 30.45 21.93
CA ILE A 233 -14.06 29.85 22.81
C ILE A 233 -13.88 30.69 24.08
N ILE A 234 -13.86 32.01 23.94
CA ILE A 234 -13.64 32.97 25.04
C ILE A 234 -14.86 33.06 25.97
N ASP A 235 -16.04 33.16 25.39
CA ASP A 235 -17.31 33.33 26.15
C ASP A 235 -17.80 32.02 26.78
N GLY A 236 -17.01 30.95 26.74
CA GLY A 236 -17.39 29.64 27.26
C GLY A 236 -18.59 29.06 26.56
N GLY A 237 -18.69 29.32 25.26
CA GLY A 237 -19.83 29.00 24.42
C GLY A 237 -20.41 27.64 24.74
N ALA A 238 -21.68 27.65 25.12
CA ALA A 238 -22.41 26.44 25.38
C ALA A 238 -22.21 25.48 24.22
N ARG A 239 -21.49 24.38 24.47
CA ARG A 239 -21.42 23.26 23.55
C ARG A 239 -22.86 22.91 23.21
N LYS A 240 -23.37 23.35 22.07
CA LYS A 240 -24.53 22.70 21.48
C LYS A 240 -24.16 21.23 21.44
N LYS A 241 -24.78 20.40 22.28
CA LYS A 241 -24.61 18.96 22.24
C LYS A 241 -24.67 18.59 20.77
N VAL A 242 -23.57 18.07 20.27
CA VAL A 242 -23.60 17.28 19.01
C VAL A 242 -24.77 16.34 19.22
N ALA A 243 -25.82 16.49 18.42
CA ALA A 243 -26.91 15.55 18.43
C ALA A 243 -26.25 14.19 18.28
N GLU A 244 -26.31 13.39 19.33
CA GLU A 244 -25.89 11.98 19.22
C GLU A 244 -26.58 11.48 17.98
N ALA A 245 -25.76 11.01 17.03
CA ALA A 245 -26.28 10.27 15.89
C ALA A 245 -27.30 9.29 16.45
N PRO A 246 -28.51 9.22 15.91
CA PRO A 246 -29.53 8.38 16.47
C PRO A 246 -28.92 7.01 16.66
N THR A 247 -28.75 6.64 17.93
CA THR A 247 -28.37 5.28 18.30
C THR A 247 -29.44 4.45 17.65
N GLN A 248 -29.15 3.79 16.54
CA GLN A 248 -30.02 2.73 16.05
C GLN A 248 -30.18 1.81 17.25
N LYS A 249 -31.31 1.95 17.92
CA LYS A 249 -31.77 0.91 18.82
C LYS A 249 -31.81 -0.34 17.99
N ASP A 250 -30.84 -1.18 18.26
CA ASP A 250 -30.79 -2.54 17.71
C ASP A 250 -31.98 -3.26 18.34
N GLU A 251 -33.16 -3.05 17.77
CA GLU A 251 -34.36 -3.78 18.14
C GLU A 251 -34.15 -5.22 17.72
N ARG A 252 -33.54 -5.97 18.62
CA ARG A 252 -33.36 -7.39 18.44
C ARG A 252 -34.74 -8.06 18.50
N THR A 253 -35.28 -8.30 17.32
CA THR A 253 -36.51 -9.07 17.18
C THR A 253 -36.17 -10.54 17.26
N VAL A 254 -36.63 -11.21 18.29
CA VAL A 254 -36.49 -12.67 18.45
C VAL A 254 -37.77 -13.34 17.96
N GLU A 255 -37.61 -14.23 17.01
CA GLU A 255 -38.71 -15.06 16.52
C GLU A 255 -38.82 -16.32 17.42
N VAL A 256 -39.88 -16.40 18.22
CA VAL A 256 -40.14 -17.58 19.05
C VAL A 256 -41.09 -18.51 18.33
N ILE A 257 -40.61 -19.72 18.02
CA ILE A 257 -41.41 -20.78 17.37
C ILE A 257 -41.83 -21.79 18.44
N LYS A 258 -43.10 -21.83 18.74
CA LYS A 258 -43.72 -22.82 19.63
C LYS A 258 -44.67 -23.70 18.80
N GLY A 259 -44.19 -24.87 18.37
CA GLY A 259 -44.97 -25.78 17.54
C GLY A 259 -45.23 -25.21 16.13
N LEU A 260 -46.49 -24.98 15.76
CA LEU A 260 -46.88 -24.43 14.45
C LEU A 260 -47.16 -22.90 14.53
N GLU A 261 -47.01 -22.26 15.69
CA GLU A 261 -47.23 -20.81 15.86
C GLU A 261 -45.91 -20.05 15.89
N ARG A 262 -45.84 -18.98 15.13
CA ARG A 262 -44.71 -18.05 15.08
C ARG A 262 -45.12 -16.71 15.66
N THR A 263 -44.46 -16.29 16.71
CA THR A 263 -44.71 -14.98 17.34
C THR A 263 -43.38 -14.16 17.30
N LYS A 264 -43.45 -12.93 16.81
CA LYS A 264 -42.33 -11.97 16.87
C LYS A 264 -42.46 -11.15 18.15
N THR A 265 -41.45 -11.19 19.00
CA THR A 265 -41.36 -10.38 20.20
C THR A 265 -40.11 -9.50 20.12
N THR A 266 -40.29 -8.21 20.34
CA THR A 266 -39.19 -7.24 20.43
C THR A 266 -38.71 -7.21 21.88
N LEU A 267 -37.39 -7.35 22.09
CA LEU A 267 -36.72 -7.24 23.38
C LEU A 267 -36.14 -5.85 23.55
#